data_f45987164c0bddfeee03f007ac35d1f1
#
_entry.id   f45987164c0bddfeee03f007ac35d1f1
#
_cell.length_a   1.000
_cell.length_b   1.000
_cell.length_c   1.000
_cell.angle_alpha   90.00
_cell.angle_beta   90.00
_cell.angle_gamma   90.00
#
_symmetry.space_group_name_H-M   'P 1'
#
loop_
_entity.id
_entity.type
_entity.pdbx_description
1 polymer ?
#
loop_
_entity_poly.entity_id
_entity_poly.type
_entity_poly.pdbx_seq_one_letter_code
_entity_poly.pdbx_strand_id
1 'polypeptide(L)'
;MAKIIHFNEEARRGLERGLNILADTVKVTLGPRGRNVVLEKKWGAPTITNDGVSIAKEIELSDPFEKIGAELVKEVAKKTDDVAGDGTTTATVLAQALVKEGLRNVAAGADPISLKRGIEKASAAVIESLIKMAVPVETKEQIAATASISAGDSAIGEIIAEAIDKVGKEGVVTVEESNTFGIHLELTEGMRFDKGYVSAYMVTDPDRQEAILEDAYVLIVNNKVSNMKDLLPIVDKVMQAGKPLLIIAEDIEGEALATLVVNKIRGIFKSVAVKAPGFGDRRKAMLQDIAILTGGQVIAEEVGLKLESTELAMLGRARKVVITKDETTIVEGAGDGEQIKGRVEQIRREIANTDSDYDLSLIHISEPTRRS
;
A
#
# COMPACT_ATOMS: atom_id res chain seq x y z
N MET A 1 14.02 12.91 -26.26
CA MET A 1 13.02 12.60 -27.30
C MET A 1 12.32 13.89 -27.75
N ALA A 2 12.10 14.05 -29.07
CA ALA A 2 11.29 15.17 -29.58
C ALA A 2 9.84 14.98 -29.13
N LYS A 3 9.17 16.10 -28.75
CA LYS A 3 7.76 16.07 -28.36
C LYS A 3 6.91 16.35 -29.59
N ILE A 4 5.82 15.59 -29.73
CA ILE A 4 4.77 15.85 -30.74
C ILE A 4 3.73 16.72 -30.04
N ILE A 5 3.34 17.83 -30.69
CA ILE A 5 2.42 18.81 -30.13
C ILE A 5 1.19 18.88 -31.03
N HIS A 6 0.02 18.66 -30.45
CA HIS A 6 -1.28 18.84 -31.10
C HIS A 6 -2.09 19.92 -30.37
N PHE A 7 -2.95 20.59 -31.11
CA PHE A 7 -3.76 21.71 -30.63
C PHE A 7 -5.24 21.48 -30.92
N ASN A 8 -6.05 22.27 -30.25
CA ASN A 8 -7.49 22.41 -30.52
C ASN A 8 -8.29 21.11 -30.39
N GLU A 9 -9.25 20.95 -31.28
CA GLU A 9 -10.22 19.86 -31.23
C GLU A 9 -9.61 18.49 -31.52
N GLU A 10 -8.63 18.40 -32.38
CA GLU A 10 -7.94 17.14 -32.71
C GLU A 10 -7.28 16.52 -31.48
N ALA A 11 -6.58 17.34 -30.68
CA ALA A 11 -5.97 16.89 -29.43
C ALA A 11 -7.04 16.38 -28.44
N ARG A 12 -8.15 17.13 -28.27
CA ARG A 12 -9.24 16.73 -27.38
C ARG A 12 -9.91 15.44 -27.82
N ARG A 13 -10.16 15.26 -29.11
CA ARG A 13 -10.76 14.03 -29.65
C ARG A 13 -9.87 12.80 -29.48
N GLY A 14 -8.54 12.95 -29.59
CA GLY A 14 -7.61 11.87 -29.32
C GLY A 14 -7.70 11.41 -27.86
N LEU A 15 -7.65 12.35 -26.93
CA LEU A 15 -7.80 12.06 -25.50
C LEU A 15 -9.16 11.43 -25.17
N GLU A 16 -10.26 11.96 -25.73
CA GLU A 16 -11.62 11.45 -25.52
C GLU A 16 -11.78 10.01 -26.03
N ARG A 17 -11.23 9.69 -27.20
CA ARG A 17 -11.28 8.31 -27.73
C ARG A 17 -10.57 7.34 -26.81
N GLY A 18 -9.35 7.66 -26.37
CA GLY A 18 -8.59 6.81 -25.47
C GLY A 18 -9.28 6.58 -24.13
N LEU A 19 -9.82 7.66 -23.55
CA LEU A 19 -10.65 7.61 -22.36
C LEU A 19 -11.86 6.69 -22.55
N ASN A 20 -12.59 6.85 -23.65
CA ASN A 20 -13.79 6.04 -23.93
C ASN A 20 -13.45 4.57 -24.14
N ILE A 21 -12.38 4.23 -24.86
CA ILE A 21 -11.95 2.83 -25.06
C ILE A 21 -11.74 2.14 -23.72
N LEU A 22 -10.99 2.78 -22.81
CA LEU A 22 -10.76 2.21 -21.50
C LEU A 22 -12.04 2.13 -20.66
N ALA A 23 -12.79 3.22 -20.55
CA ALA A 23 -13.98 3.25 -19.73
C ALA A 23 -15.08 2.30 -20.24
N ASP A 24 -15.25 2.18 -21.57
CA ASP A 24 -16.22 1.25 -22.16
C ASP A 24 -15.84 -0.21 -21.94
N THR A 25 -14.53 -0.51 -21.86
CA THR A 25 -14.05 -1.86 -21.54
C THR A 25 -14.30 -2.19 -20.06
N VAL A 26 -13.99 -1.27 -19.15
CA VAL A 26 -14.16 -1.47 -17.71
C VAL A 26 -15.65 -1.53 -17.34
N LYS A 27 -16.47 -0.67 -17.90
CA LYS A 27 -17.88 -0.52 -17.52
C LYS A 27 -18.76 -1.76 -17.79
N VAL A 28 -18.32 -2.71 -18.63
CA VAL A 28 -19.05 -3.97 -18.87
C VAL A 28 -19.12 -4.85 -17.63
N THR A 29 -18.28 -4.59 -16.64
CA THR A 29 -18.23 -5.31 -15.35
C THR A 29 -19.19 -4.74 -14.30
N LEU A 30 -19.83 -3.59 -14.57
CA LEU A 30 -20.62 -2.86 -13.57
C LEU A 30 -21.98 -3.51 -13.30
N GLY A 31 -22.29 -3.63 -12.00
CA GLY A 31 -23.61 -3.96 -11.49
C GLY A 31 -24.00 -5.43 -11.61
N PRO A 32 -25.29 -5.77 -11.32
CA PRO A 32 -25.74 -7.17 -11.20
C PRO A 32 -25.77 -7.93 -12.53
N ARG A 33 -25.62 -7.25 -13.65
CA ARG A 33 -25.45 -7.82 -14.99
C ARG A 33 -24.03 -7.69 -15.50
N GLY A 34 -23.11 -7.31 -14.64
CA GLY A 34 -21.69 -7.20 -14.95
C GLY A 34 -21.12 -8.52 -15.49
N ARG A 35 -20.17 -8.42 -16.40
CA ARG A 35 -19.50 -9.55 -17.04
C ARG A 35 -18.03 -9.51 -16.74
N ASN A 36 -17.41 -10.68 -16.75
CA ASN A 36 -15.95 -10.76 -16.68
C ASN A 36 -15.33 -10.34 -18.01
N VAL A 37 -14.15 -9.77 -17.93
CA VAL A 37 -13.27 -9.46 -19.06
C VAL A 37 -12.16 -10.51 -19.09
N VAL A 38 -11.80 -10.95 -20.28
CA VAL A 38 -10.66 -11.86 -20.49
C VAL A 38 -9.48 -11.03 -20.96
N LEU A 39 -8.40 -11.05 -20.18
CA LEU A 39 -7.18 -10.32 -20.46
C LEU A 39 -6.12 -11.30 -20.99
N GLU A 40 -5.58 -10.99 -22.16
CA GLU A 40 -4.47 -11.76 -22.74
C GLU A 40 -3.19 -11.54 -21.93
N LYS A 41 -2.48 -12.61 -21.62
CA LYS A 41 -1.12 -12.53 -21.06
C LYS A 41 -0.09 -12.97 -22.08
N LYS A 42 1.01 -12.25 -22.17
CA LYS A 42 2.15 -12.62 -23.03
C LYS A 42 2.73 -14.01 -22.66
N TRP A 43 2.61 -14.38 -21.40
CA TRP A 43 3.10 -15.66 -20.85
C TRP A 43 2.06 -16.21 -19.86
N GLY A 44 1.67 -17.46 -20.03
CA GLY A 44 0.69 -18.14 -19.16
C GLY A 44 -0.72 -18.13 -19.71
N ALA A 45 -1.68 -18.50 -18.86
CA ALA A 45 -3.09 -18.53 -19.19
C ALA A 45 -3.70 -17.11 -19.16
N PRO A 46 -4.71 -16.81 -19.99
CA PRO A 46 -5.46 -15.54 -19.91
C PRO A 46 -6.05 -15.33 -18.52
N THR A 47 -6.06 -14.10 -18.05
CA THR A 47 -6.71 -13.73 -16.80
C THR A 47 -8.18 -13.38 -17.05
N ILE A 48 -9.07 -13.97 -16.28
CA ILE A 48 -10.51 -13.65 -16.27
C ILE A 48 -10.78 -12.83 -15.01
N THR A 49 -11.25 -11.60 -15.17
CA THR A 49 -11.50 -10.69 -14.04
C THR A 49 -12.67 -9.76 -14.32
N ASN A 50 -13.30 -9.27 -13.27
CA ASN A 50 -14.29 -8.19 -13.27
C ASN A 50 -13.80 -6.97 -12.47
N ASP A 51 -12.59 -7.01 -11.94
CA ASP A 51 -12.00 -5.89 -11.23
C ASP A 51 -11.59 -4.77 -12.19
N GLY A 52 -12.16 -3.57 -11.94
CA GLY A 52 -11.99 -2.42 -12.82
C GLY A 52 -10.55 -1.91 -12.88
N VAL A 53 -9.82 -1.89 -11.78
CA VAL A 53 -8.44 -1.40 -11.77
C VAL A 53 -7.50 -2.39 -12.45
N SER A 54 -7.67 -3.69 -12.27
CA SER A 54 -6.89 -4.73 -12.95
C SER A 54 -7.09 -4.65 -14.46
N ILE A 55 -8.34 -4.50 -14.92
CA ILE A 55 -8.64 -4.33 -16.35
C ILE A 55 -8.00 -3.04 -16.87
N ALA A 56 -8.16 -1.92 -16.16
CA ALA A 56 -7.62 -0.64 -16.58
C ALA A 56 -6.09 -0.66 -16.74
N LYS A 57 -5.37 -1.31 -15.82
CA LYS A 57 -3.90 -1.44 -15.87
C LYS A 57 -3.40 -2.14 -17.12
N GLU A 58 -4.11 -3.16 -17.62
CA GLU A 58 -3.71 -3.98 -18.77
C GLU A 58 -4.03 -3.33 -20.14
N ILE A 59 -4.86 -2.28 -20.17
CA ILE A 59 -5.20 -1.63 -21.43
C ILE A 59 -4.04 -0.78 -21.93
N GLU A 60 -3.43 -1.18 -23.03
CA GLU A 60 -2.44 -0.41 -23.78
C GLU A 60 -2.97 -0.03 -25.16
N LEU A 61 -2.82 1.25 -25.52
CA LEU A 61 -3.24 1.77 -26.82
C LEU A 61 -2.02 2.15 -27.67
N SER A 62 -2.10 1.85 -28.96
CA SER A 62 -1.01 2.11 -29.90
C SER A 62 -0.91 3.57 -30.32
N ASP A 63 -2.03 4.29 -30.39
CA ASP A 63 -2.06 5.72 -30.71
C ASP A 63 -1.57 6.53 -29.50
N PRO A 64 -0.54 7.41 -29.65
CA PRO A 64 0.02 8.17 -28.54
C PRO A 64 -0.96 9.11 -27.83
N PHE A 65 -1.93 9.67 -28.54
CA PHE A 65 -2.92 10.60 -27.99
C PHE A 65 -4.03 9.85 -27.27
N GLU A 66 -4.49 8.74 -27.83
CA GLU A 66 -5.44 7.84 -27.17
C GLU A 66 -4.82 7.23 -25.90
N LYS A 67 -3.53 6.84 -25.96
CA LYS A 67 -2.81 6.37 -24.81
C LYS A 67 -2.83 7.36 -23.65
N ILE A 68 -2.60 8.65 -23.90
CA ILE A 68 -2.65 9.69 -22.85
C ILE A 68 -4.07 9.76 -22.24
N GLY A 69 -5.11 9.71 -23.07
CA GLY A 69 -6.49 9.69 -22.59
C GLY A 69 -6.81 8.50 -21.70
N ALA A 70 -6.36 7.31 -22.08
CA ALA A 70 -6.48 6.11 -21.27
C ALA A 70 -5.71 6.21 -19.94
N GLU A 71 -4.46 6.69 -19.96
CA GLU A 71 -3.65 6.86 -18.74
C GLU A 71 -4.29 7.81 -17.73
N LEU A 72 -4.96 8.88 -18.16
CA LEU A 72 -5.69 9.77 -17.25
C LEU A 72 -6.81 9.04 -16.49
N VAL A 73 -7.49 8.10 -17.13
CA VAL A 73 -8.56 7.32 -16.48
C VAL A 73 -8.00 6.18 -15.64
N LYS A 74 -6.87 5.60 -16.04
CA LYS A 74 -6.14 4.64 -15.17
C LYS A 74 -5.79 5.28 -13.82
N GLU A 75 -5.35 6.53 -13.80
CA GLU A 75 -5.07 7.26 -12.56
C GLU A 75 -6.32 7.43 -11.69
N VAL A 76 -7.51 7.63 -12.28
CA VAL A 76 -8.77 7.69 -11.51
C VAL A 76 -9.06 6.35 -10.85
N ALA A 77 -8.97 5.25 -11.60
CA ALA A 77 -9.18 3.91 -11.07
C ALA A 77 -8.18 3.58 -9.95
N LYS A 78 -6.88 3.86 -10.19
CA LYS A 78 -5.81 3.62 -9.23
C LYS A 78 -6.01 4.41 -7.92
N LYS A 79 -6.31 5.71 -8.00
CA LYS A 79 -6.56 6.52 -6.80
C LYS A 79 -7.76 6.06 -5.99
N THR A 80 -8.78 5.54 -6.67
CA THR A 80 -9.95 4.97 -5.99
C THR A 80 -9.58 3.68 -5.28
N ASP A 81 -8.80 2.82 -5.93
CA ASP A 81 -8.26 1.58 -5.36
C ASP A 81 -7.40 1.86 -4.13
N ASP A 82 -6.44 2.79 -4.24
CA ASP A 82 -5.52 3.17 -3.17
C ASP A 82 -6.25 3.68 -1.89
N VAL A 83 -7.42 4.32 -2.06
CA VAL A 83 -8.17 4.92 -0.93
C VAL A 83 -9.25 3.99 -0.38
N ALA A 84 -9.99 3.32 -1.24
CA ALA A 84 -11.19 2.56 -0.85
C ALA A 84 -11.08 1.05 -1.13
N GLY A 85 -10.15 0.60 -1.96
CA GLY A 85 -10.01 -0.81 -2.37
C GLY A 85 -11.19 -1.34 -3.19
N ASP A 86 -12.20 -0.53 -3.48
CA ASP A 86 -13.40 -0.90 -4.22
C ASP A 86 -13.98 0.32 -4.96
N GLY A 87 -14.93 0.09 -5.87
CA GLY A 87 -15.61 1.16 -6.62
C GLY A 87 -14.83 1.71 -7.82
N THR A 88 -13.75 1.06 -8.25
CA THR A 88 -12.89 1.50 -9.36
C THR A 88 -13.63 1.59 -10.69
N THR A 89 -14.53 0.64 -10.98
CA THR A 89 -15.43 0.67 -12.14
C THR A 89 -16.37 1.86 -12.09
N THR A 90 -16.99 2.13 -10.94
CA THR A 90 -17.90 3.27 -10.74
C THR A 90 -17.18 4.59 -10.95
N ALA A 91 -15.98 4.76 -10.38
CA ALA A 91 -15.16 5.95 -10.55
C ALA A 91 -14.78 6.18 -12.03
N THR A 92 -14.42 5.12 -12.74
CA THR A 92 -14.09 5.16 -14.17
C THR A 92 -15.30 5.63 -15.01
N VAL A 93 -16.49 5.11 -14.73
CA VAL A 93 -17.74 5.49 -15.43
C VAL A 93 -18.11 6.95 -15.12
N LEU A 94 -17.97 7.39 -13.89
CA LEU A 94 -18.19 8.80 -13.51
C LEU A 94 -17.19 9.74 -14.20
N ALA A 95 -15.92 9.36 -14.26
CA ALA A 95 -14.90 10.14 -14.98
C ALA A 95 -15.26 10.28 -16.47
N GLN A 96 -15.67 9.18 -17.12
CA GLN A 96 -16.13 9.20 -18.51
C GLN A 96 -17.32 10.17 -18.70
N ALA A 97 -18.32 10.10 -17.84
CA ALA A 97 -19.51 10.95 -17.92
C ALA A 97 -19.15 12.44 -17.74
N LEU A 98 -18.31 12.76 -16.75
CA LEU A 98 -17.86 14.13 -16.48
C LEU A 98 -17.07 14.71 -17.67
N VAL A 99 -16.13 13.94 -18.23
CA VAL A 99 -15.34 14.39 -19.37
C VAL A 99 -16.22 14.57 -20.60
N LYS A 100 -17.11 13.63 -20.90
CA LYS A 100 -18.02 13.70 -22.05
C LYS A 100 -18.92 14.94 -22.01
N GLU A 101 -19.57 15.19 -20.87
CA GLU A 101 -20.44 16.36 -20.73
C GLU A 101 -19.62 17.66 -20.65
N GLY A 102 -18.43 17.63 -20.02
CA GLY A 102 -17.51 18.77 -20.00
C GLY A 102 -17.06 19.16 -21.40
N LEU A 103 -16.60 18.21 -22.20
CA LEU A 103 -16.18 18.48 -23.60
C LEU A 103 -17.33 18.97 -24.47
N ARG A 104 -18.54 18.46 -24.28
CA ARG A 104 -19.74 18.92 -24.96
C ARG A 104 -20.03 20.41 -24.67
N ASN A 105 -19.91 20.83 -23.43
CA ASN A 105 -20.09 22.22 -23.02
C ASN A 105 -18.99 23.11 -23.57
N VAL A 106 -17.73 22.67 -23.57
CA VAL A 106 -16.59 23.42 -24.15
C VAL A 106 -16.80 23.56 -25.67
N ALA A 107 -17.23 22.53 -26.37
CA ALA A 107 -17.55 22.59 -27.80
C ALA A 107 -18.71 23.56 -28.11
N ALA A 108 -19.64 23.74 -27.16
CA ALA A 108 -20.72 24.72 -27.23
C ALA A 108 -20.29 26.15 -26.89
N GLY A 109 -19.00 26.40 -26.59
CA GLY A 109 -18.44 27.70 -26.31
C GLY A 109 -18.32 28.08 -24.84
N ALA A 110 -18.55 27.13 -23.90
CA ALA A 110 -18.34 27.39 -22.48
C ALA A 110 -16.83 27.58 -22.16
N ASP A 111 -16.53 28.53 -21.29
CA ASP A 111 -15.17 28.73 -20.79
C ASP A 111 -14.70 27.54 -19.94
N PRO A 112 -13.61 26.85 -20.32
CA PRO A 112 -13.14 25.65 -19.61
C PRO A 112 -12.77 25.89 -18.14
N ILE A 113 -12.25 27.10 -17.81
CA ILE A 113 -11.85 27.44 -16.45
C ILE A 113 -13.08 27.61 -15.56
N SER A 114 -14.08 28.30 -16.06
CA SER A 114 -15.36 28.48 -15.36
C SER A 114 -16.09 27.15 -15.20
N LEU A 115 -16.06 26.28 -16.22
CA LEU A 115 -16.61 24.93 -16.14
C LEU A 115 -15.91 24.09 -15.05
N LYS A 116 -14.56 24.13 -15.02
CA LYS A 116 -13.78 23.44 -13.99
C LYS A 116 -14.21 23.88 -12.58
N ARG A 117 -14.30 25.19 -12.32
CA ARG A 117 -14.76 25.72 -11.03
C ARG A 117 -16.18 25.26 -10.68
N GLY A 118 -17.05 25.17 -11.68
CA GLY A 118 -18.42 24.65 -11.50
C GLY A 118 -18.41 23.17 -11.09
N ILE A 119 -17.60 22.35 -11.75
CA ILE A 119 -17.43 20.92 -11.42
C ILE A 119 -16.87 20.75 -9.99
N GLU A 120 -15.85 21.49 -9.63
CA GLU A 120 -15.25 21.44 -8.28
C GLU A 120 -16.29 21.81 -7.20
N LYS A 121 -17.05 22.87 -7.41
CA LYS A 121 -18.11 23.29 -6.49
C LYS A 121 -19.24 22.26 -6.38
N ALA A 122 -19.67 21.68 -7.49
CA ALA A 122 -20.69 20.64 -7.50
C ALA A 122 -20.20 19.36 -6.82
N SER A 123 -18.95 18.95 -7.10
CA SER A 123 -18.32 17.81 -6.47
C SER A 123 -18.26 17.96 -4.95
N ALA A 124 -17.86 19.11 -4.43
CA ALA A 124 -17.84 19.39 -2.99
C ALA A 124 -19.22 19.22 -2.34
N ALA A 125 -20.27 19.76 -2.99
CA ALA A 125 -21.63 19.63 -2.50
C ALA A 125 -22.15 18.19 -2.52
N VAL A 126 -21.80 17.43 -3.57
CA VAL A 126 -22.15 15.99 -3.68
C VAL A 126 -21.46 15.19 -2.60
N ILE A 127 -20.14 15.43 -2.36
CA ILE A 127 -19.38 14.75 -1.30
C ILE A 127 -20.01 15.02 0.07
N GLU A 128 -20.33 16.26 0.37
CA GLU A 128 -21.00 16.61 1.64
C GLU A 128 -22.34 15.87 1.81
N SER A 129 -23.12 15.76 0.75
CA SER A 129 -24.37 15.01 0.76
C SER A 129 -24.16 13.52 0.95
N LEU A 130 -23.17 12.93 0.28
CA LEU A 130 -22.83 11.51 0.41
C LEU A 130 -22.37 11.16 1.83
N ILE A 131 -21.53 12.00 2.44
CA ILE A 131 -21.08 11.81 3.84
C ILE A 131 -22.28 11.80 4.81
N LYS A 132 -23.26 12.68 4.60
CA LYS A 132 -24.49 12.71 5.40
C LYS A 132 -25.37 11.48 5.22
N MET A 133 -25.31 10.84 4.07
CA MET A 133 -26.08 9.63 3.74
C MET A 133 -25.34 8.34 4.13
N ALA A 134 -24.02 8.40 4.32
CA ALA A 134 -23.22 7.24 4.67
C ALA A 134 -23.62 6.65 6.02
N VAL A 135 -23.73 5.35 6.08
CA VAL A 135 -24.00 4.60 7.31
C VAL A 135 -22.69 3.93 7.75
N PRO A 136 -22.22 4.20 8.98
CA PRO A 136 -21.02 3.54 9.49
C PRO A 136 -21.18 2.02 9.55
N VAL A 137 -20.12 1.30 9.16
CA VAL A 137 -20.05 -0.15 9.27
C VAL A 137 -19.45 -0.49 10.63
N GLU A 138 -20.26 -0.99 11.56
CA GLU A 138 -19.87 -1.20 12.96
C GLU A 138 -20.00 -2.65 13.42
N THR A 139 -20.97 -3.39 12.89
CA THR A 139 -21.25 -4.75 13.33
C THR A 139 -20.61 -5.78 12.39
N LYS A 140 -20.38 -6.98 12.92
CA LYS A 140 -19.82 -8.12 12.16
C LYS A 140 -20.67 -8.45 10.93
N GLU A 141 -21.99 -8.40 11.06
CA GLU A 141 -22.94 -8.66 9.98
C GLU A 141 -22.84 -7.59 8.88
N GLN A 142 -22.64 -6.34 9.23
CA GLN A 142 -22.43 -5.26 8.26
C GLN A 142 -21.09 -5.41 7.55
N ILE A 143 -20.03 -5.81 8.27
CA ILE A 143 -18.73 -6.10 7.69
C ILE A 143 -18.86 -7.27 6.71
N ALA A 144 -19.50 -8.37 7.12
CA ALA A 144 -19.74 -9.53 6.27
C ALA A 144 -20.51 -9.17 5.00
N ALA A 145 -21.57 -8.37 5.11
CA ALA A 145 -22.37 -7.93 3.97
C ALA A 145 -21.54 -7.07 3.00
N THR A 146 -20.76 -6.11 3.50
CA THR A 146 -19.89 -5.25 2.68
C THR A 146 -18.82 -6.06 1.98
N ALA A 147 -18.13 -6.93 2.71
CA ALA A 147 -17.08 -7.80 2.16
C ALA A 147 -17.66 -8.80 1.13
N SER A 148 -18.85 -9.34 1.37
CA SER A 148 -19.55 -10.25 0.42
C SER A 148 -19.90 -9.55 -0.89
N ILE A 149 -20.32 -8.29 -0.84
CA ILE A 149 -20.60 -7.50 -2.05
C ILE A 149 -19.32 -7.28 -2.85
N SER A 150 -18.24 -6.88 -2.17
CA SER A 150 -16.95 -6.60 -2.82
C SER A 150 -16.32 -7.87 -3.41
N ALA A 151 -16.35 -8.98 -2.67
CA ALA A 151 -15.81 -10.27 -3.13
C ALA A 151 -16.71 -11.00 -4.15
N GLY A 152 -17.99 -10.64 -4.21
CA GLY A 152 -18.99 -11.37 -5.00
C GLY A 152 -19.32 -12.77 -4.44
N ASP A 153 -18.90 -13.07 -3.21
CA ASP A 153 -19.09 -14.37 -2.54
C ASP A 153 -19.34 -14.16 -1.04
N SER A 154 -20.45 -14.72 -0.55
CA SER A 154 -20.85 -14.59 0.86
C SER A 154 -19.94 -15.37 1.81
N ALA A 155 -19.39 -16.50 1.37
CA ALA A 155 -18.51 -17.30 2.22
C ALA A 155 -17.17 -16.56 2.46
N ILE A 156 -16.64 -15.88 1.45
CA ILE A 156 -15.46 -15.02 1.58
C ILE A 156 -15.77 -13.85 2.52
N GLY A 157 -16.94 -13.22 2.36
CA GLY A 157 -17.36 -12.11 3.19
C GLY A 157 -17.47 -12.47 4.68
N GLU A 158 -17.99 -13.66 4.99
CA GLU A 158 -18.07 -14.17 6.36
C GLU A 158 -16.68 -14.41 6.97
N ILE A 159 -15.75 -14.99 6.22
CA ILE A 159 -14.38 -15.23 6.69
C ILE A 159 -13.65 -13.90 6.94
N ILE A 160 -13.81 -12.92 6.06
CA ILE A 160 -13.23 -11.59 6.25
C ILE A 160 -13.81 -10.90 7.49
N ALA A 161 -15.14 -11.02 7.71
CA ALA A 161 -15.76 -10.45 8.90
C ALA A 161 -15.29 -11.14 10.18
N GLU A 162 -15.10 -12.47 10.15
CA GLU A 162 -14.50 -13.19 11.26
C GLU A 162 -13.05 -12.76 11.53
N ALA A 163 -12.30 -12.53 10.46
CA ALA A 163 -10.95 -12.01 10.53
C ALA A 163 -10.91 -10.65 11.25
N ILE A 164 -11.69 -9.70 10.78
CA ILE A 164 -11.76 -8.34 11.35
C ILE A 164 -12.29 -8.36 12.79
N ASP A 165 -13.26 -9.23 13.10
CA ASP A 165 -13.79 -9.40 14.46
C ASP A 165 -12.70 -9.87 15.45
N LYS A 166 -11.80 -10.77 15.00
CA LYS A 166 -10.71 -11.31 15.81
C LYS A 166 -9.54 -10.32 15.99
N VAL A 167 -9.19 -9.56 14.95
CA VAL A 167 -8.04 -8.64 14.99
C VAL A 167 -8.43 -7.23 15.40
N GLY A 168 -9.72 -6.90 15.37
CA GLY A 168 -10.22 -5.55 15.58
C GLY A 168 -10.21 -4.69 14.32
N LYS A 169 -10.85 -3.52 14.39
CA LYS A 169 -11.01 -2.60 13.24
C LYS A 169 -9.68 -2.05 12.70
N GLU A 170 -8.69 -1.93 13.57
CA GLU A 170 -7.34 -1.45 13.24
C GLU A 170 -6.39 -2.58 12.80
N GLY A 171 -6.85 -3.82 12.88
CA GLY A 171 -6.08 -4.99 12.47
C GLY A 171 -5.88 -5.05 10.96
N VAL A 172 -4.74 -5.61 10.53
CA VAL A 172 -4.45 -5.79 9.10
C VAL A 172 -4.87 -7.18 8.66
N VAL A 173 -5.72 -7.24 7.65
CA VAL A 173 -6.12 -8.48 6.97
C VAL A 173 -5.41 -8.55 5.63
N THR A 174 -4.71 -9.64 5.35
CA THR A 174 -4.06 -9.90 4.05
C THR A 174 -4.56 -11.21 3.46
N VAL A 175 -4.59 -11.29 2.14
CA VAL A 175 -4.94 -12.51 1.40
C VAL A 175 -3.67 -13.05 0.75
N GLU A 176 -3.42 -14.34 0.94
CA GLU A 176 -2.27 -15.04 0.37
C GLU A 176 -2.74 -16.32 -0.33
N GLU A 177 -2.00 -16.75 -1.35
CA GLU A 177 -2.21 -18.05 -1.97
C GLU A 177 -1.73 -19.17 -1.03
N SER A 178 -2.56 -20.18 -0.83
CA SER A 178 -2.24 -21.36 -0.03
C SER A 178 -2.06 -22.58 -0.91
N ASN A 179 -1.16 -23.48 -0.50
CA ASN A 179 -1.01 -24.79 -1.11
C ASN A 179 -2.05 -25.84 -0.60
N THR A 180 -2.95 -25.41 0.30
CA THR A 180 -4.02 -26.27 0.85
C THR A 180 -5.34 -25.98 0.17
N PHE A 181 -6.26 -26.96 0.20
CA PHE A 181 -7.60 -26.77 -0.34
C PHE A 181 -8.47 -25.95 0.60
N GLY A 182 -9.24 -25.02 0.03
CA GLY A 182 -10.17 -24.17 0.77
C GLY A 182 -9.53 -22.87 1.27
N ILE A 183 -10.36 -22.05 1.94
CA ILE A 183 -9.94 -20.78 2.54
C ILE A 183 -9.74 -21.02 4.03
N HIS A 184 -8.60 -20.66 4.55
CA HIS A 184 -8.25 -20.81 5.96
C HIS A 184 -7.94 -19.45 6.56
N LEU A 185 -8.35 -19.25 7.80
CA LEU A 185 -8.05 -18.06 8.59
C LEU A 185 -6.88 -18.36 9.51
N GLU A 186 -5.77 -17.68 9.32
CA GLU A 186 -4.58 -17.79 10.17
C GLU A 186 -4.33 -16.46 10.90
N LEU A 187 -4.18 -16.56 12.22
CA LEU A 187 -3.92 -15.38 13.07
C LEU A 187 -2.44 -15.33 13.40
N THR A 188 -1.78 -14.25 13.01
CA THR A 188 -0.36 -14.02 13.30
C THR A 188 -0.17 -12.67 14.00
N GLU A 189 0.86 -12.58 14.83
CA GLU A 189 1.24 -11.32 15.44
C GLU A 189 2.02 -10.48 14.42
N GLY A 190 1.73 -9.18 14.35
CA GLY A 190 2.37 -8.28 13.39
C GLY A 190 2.23 -6.82 13.80
N MET A 191 2.86 -5.94 13.02
CA MET A 191 2.79 -4.49 13.22
C MET A 191 2.76 -3.77 11.87
N ARG A 192 1.96 -2.69 11.75
CA ARG A 192 1.96 -1.79 10.62
C ARG A 192 2.29 -0.38 11.07
N PHE A 193 3.06 0.36 10.26
CA PHE A 193 3.35 1.76 10.49
C PHE A 193 3.43 2.56 9.18
N ASP A 194 3.23 3.86 9.27
CA ASP A 194 3.05 4.85 8.19
C ASP A 194 4.36 5.32 7.55
N LYS A 195 5.30 4.42 7.25
CA LYS A 195 6.53 4.73 6.50
C LYS A 195 6.76 3.65 5.47
N GLY A 196 6.88 4.07 4.21
CA GLY A 196 7.17 3.19 3.10
C GLY A 196 8.66 3.16 2.72
N TYR A 197 8.96 2.52 1.59
CA TYR A 197 10.33 2.42 1.10
C TYR A 197 10.93 3.80 0.76
N VAL A 198 12.21 4.00 1.05
CA VAL A 198 12.92 5.26 0.77
C VAL A 198 13.21 5.47 -0.72
N SER A 199 13.11 4.44 -1.54
CA SER A 199 13.35 4.50 -2.99
C SER A 199 12.47 3.52 -3.75
N ALA A 200 11.81 4.00 -4.81
CA ALA A 200 10.99 3.16 -5.70
C ALA A 200 11.79 2.03 -6.39
N TYR A 201 13.10 2.18 -6.51
CA TYR A 201 13.97 1.10 -7.01
C TYR A 201 14.06 -0.12 -6.10
N MET A 202 13.56 -0.03 -4.86
CA MET A 202 13.51 -1.14 -3.90
C MET A 202 12.27 -2.02 -4.07
N VAL A 203 11.32 -1.64 -4.90
CA VAL A 203 10.11 -2.41 -5.24
C VAL A 203 10.49 -3.78 -5.82
N THR A 204 9.85 -4.85 -5.33
CA THR A 204 10.04 -6.22 -5.82
C THR A 204 8.89 -6.69 -6.70
N ASP A 205 7.69 -6.14 -6.50
CA ASP A 205 6.49 -6.34 -7.30
C ASP A 205 6.09 -5.01 -7.97
N PRO A 206 6.48 -4.80 -9.24
CA PRO A 206 6.18 -3.57 -9.96
C PRO A 206 4.69 -3.35 -10.21
N ASP A 207 3.91 -4.41 -10.31
CA ASP A 207 2.47 -4.33 -10.62
C ASP A 207 1.69 -3.77 -9.43
N ARG A 208 2.08 -4.20 -8.22
CA ARG A 208 1.52 -3.72 -6.95
C ARG A 208 2.25 -2.52 -6.37
N GLN A 209 3.40 -2.14 -6.94
CA GLN A 209 4.29 -1.12 -6.37
C GLN A 209 4.71 -1.43 -4.92
N GLU A 210 4.92 -2.70 -4.63
CA GLU A 210 5.27 -3.22 -3.30
C GLU A 210 6.67 -3.82 -3.29
N ALA A 211 7.32 -3.74 -2.14
CA ALA A 211 8.51 -4.50 -1.83
C ALA A 211 8.16 -5.59 -0.81
N ILE A 212 8.31 -6.85 -1.21
CA ILE A 212 7.99 -8.01 -0.38
C ILE A 212 9.30 -8.72 -0.02
N LEU A 213 9.53 -8.89 1.28
CA LEU A 213 10.65 -9.65 1.83
C LEU A 213 10.10 -10.83 2.62
N GLU A 214 10.59 -12.03 2.31
CA GLU A 214 10.23 -13.27 2.99
C GLU A 214 11.40 -13.77 3.83
N ASP A 215 11.13 -14.18 5.06
CA ASP A 215 12.11 -14.67 6.05
C ASP A 215 13.30 -13.71 6.22
N ALA A 216 12.96 -12.43 6.44
CA ALA A 216 13.90 -11.32 6.44
C ALA A 216 14.56 -11.09 7.79
N TYR A 217 15.81 -10.67 7.77
CA TYR A 217 16.42 -9.98 8.90
C TYR A 217 15.93 -8.53 8.98
N VAL A 218 15.80 -8.00 10.18
CA VAL A 218 15.36 -6.64 10.45
C VAL A 218 16.44 -5.91 11.24
N LEU A 219 17.11 -4.96 10.59
CA LEU A 219 18.09 -4.07 11.22
C LEU A 219 17.38 -2.80 11.66
N ILE A 220 17.44 -2.48 12.94
CA ILE A 220 16.77 -1.34 13.57
C ILE A 220 17.81 -0.37 14.09
N VAL A 221 17.87 0.83 13.53
CA VAL A 221 18.87 1.85 13.85
C VAL A 221 18.19 3.14 14.28
N ASN A 222 18.56 3.68 15.42
CA ASN A 222 17.98 4.95 15.91
C ASN A 222 18.56 6.20 15.21
N ASN A 223 19.73 6.07 14.57
CA ASN A 223 20.45 7.16 13.92
C ASN A 223 20.26 7.14 12.40
N LYS A 224 20.70 8.20 11.72
CA LYS A 224 20.79 8.25 10.26
C LYS A 224 21.91 7.35 9.75
N VAL A 225 21.68 6.70 8.63
CA VAL A 225 22.65 5.86 7.92
C VAL A 225 22.99 6.49 6.58
N SER A 226 24.14 7.13 6.47
CA SER A 226 24.61 7.79 5.24
C SER A 226 25.87 7.16 4.65
N ASN A 227 26.70 6.51 5.49
CA ASN A 227 27.97 5.94 5.09
C ASN A 227 27.86 4.41 4.93
N MET A 228 28.24 3.90 3.77
CA MET A 228 28.19 2.45 3.51
C MET A 228 29.21 1.66 4.35
N LYS A 229 30.32 2.27 4.77
CA LYS A 229 31.35 1.59 5.57
C LYS A 229 30.80 1.07 6.90
N ASP A 230 29.90 1.83 7.52
CA ASP A 230 29.31 1.48 8.81
C ASP A 230 28.31 0.32 8.67
N LEU A 231 27.65 0.24 7.52
CA LEU A 231 26.64 -0.78 7.21
C LEU A 231 27.25 -2.08 6.64
N LEU A 232 28.42 -1.98 5.98
CA LEU A 232 29.01 -3.08 5.24
C LEU A 232 29.22 -4.35 6.06
N PRO A 233 29.75 -4.30 7.32
CA PRO A 233 29.99 -5.51 8.09
C PRO A 233 28.74 -6.35 8.34
N ILE A 234 27.59 -5.72 8.58
CA ILE A 234 26.34 -6.44 8.82
C ILE A 234 25.71 -6.91 7.51
N VAL A 235 25.79 -6.11 6.44
CA VAL A 235 25.30 -6.49 5.11
C VAL A 235 26.02 -7.74 4.62
N ASP A 236 27.34 -7.82 4.76
CA ASP A 236 28.13 -9.00 4.37
C ASP A 236 27.69 -10.25 5.15
N LYS A 237 27.45 -10.14 6.46
CA LYS A 237 26.97 -11.25 7.28
C LYS A 237 25.59 -11.75 6.83
N VAL A 238 24.67 -10.81 6.53
CA VAL A 238 23.31 -11.14 6.06
C VAL A 238 23.35 -11.75 4.66
N MET A 239 24.20 -11.24 3.77
CA MET A 239 24.43 -11.84 2.43
C MET A 239 24.95 -13.27 2.53
N GLN A 240 25.91 -13.54 3.44
CA GLN A 240 26.42 -14.90 3.67
C GLN A 240 25.33 -15.84 4.21
N ALA A 241 24.37 -15.30 5.01
CA ALA A 241 23.21 -16.06 5.48
C ALA A 241 22.16 -16.32 4.39
N GLY A 242 22.28 -15.69 3.21
CA GLY A 242 21.36 -15.88 2.08
C GLY A 242 19.94 -15.34 2.30
N LYS A 243 19.76 -14.40 3.23
CA LYS A 243 18.46 -13.86 3.61
C LYS A 243 18.32 -12.39 3.16
N PRO A 244 17.10 -11.91 2.90
CA PRO A 244 16.85 -10.51 2.65
C PRO A 244 16.98 -9.68 3.94
N LEU A 245 17.20 -8.37 3.77
CA LEU A 245 17.36 -7.42 4.86
C LEU A 245 16.37 -6.26 4.76
N LEU A 246 15.59 -6.06 5.82
CA LEU A 246 14.88 -4.81 6.08
C LEU A 246 15.76 -3.91 6.94
N ILE A 247 15.96 -2.67 6.53
CA ILE A 247 16.67 -1.65 7.29
C ILE A 247 15.68 -0.58 7.70
N ILE A 248 15.53 -0.38 9.01
CA ILE A 248 14.70 0.69 9.59
C ILE A 248 15.65 1.65 10.30
N ALA A 249 15.72 2.89 9.84
CA ALA A 249 16.60 3.90 10.42
C ALA A 249 15.92 5.28 10.42
N GLU A 250 16.45 6.23 11.21
CA GLU A 250 15.94 7.61 11.19
C GLU A 250 15.86 8.16 9.77
N ASP A 251 16.94 7.99 9.01
CA ASP A 251 16.99 8.22 7.55
C ASP A 251 18.07 7.33 6.94
N ILE A 252 17.90 7.00 5.66
CA ILE A 252 18.93 6.29 4.88
C ILE A 252 19.17 7.11 3.62
N GLU A 253 20.37 7.68 3.50
CA GLU A 253 20.71 8.62 2.46
C GLU A 253 22.14 8.44 1.92
N GLY A 254 22.55 9.25 0.97
CA GLY A 254 23.90 9.33 0.46
C GLY A 254 24.44 8.03 -0.13
N GLU A 255 25.68 7.68 0.21
CA GLU A 255 26.39 6.50 -0.30
C GLU A 255 25.72 5.18 0.10
N ALA A 256 25.19 5.12 1.32
CA ALA A 256 24.53 3.91 1.83
C ALA A 256 23.30 3.56 0.98
N LEU A 257 22.40 4.54 0.74
CA LEU A 257 21.21 4.34 -0.09
C LEU A 257 21.58 3.96 -1.54
N ALA A 258 22.51 4.70 -2.15
CA ALA A 258 22.92 4.46 -3.53
C ALA A 258 23.48 3.03 -3.71
N THR A 259 24.30 2.57 -2.76
CA THR A 259 24.90 1.25 -2.81
C THR A 259 23.87 0.14 -2.63
N LEU A 260 22.93 0.28 -1.70
CA LEU A 260 21.83 -0.67 -1.49
C LEU A 260 20.97 -0.81 -2.76
N VAL A 261 20.60 0.34 -3.36
CA VAL A 261 19.80 0.37 -4.61
C VAL A 261 20.54 -0.32 -5.77
N VAL A 262 21.83 -0.01 -5.97
CA VAL A 262 22.63 -0.62 -7.04
C VAL A 262 22.74 -2.15 -6.87
N ASN A 263 23.01 -2.61 -5.65
CA ASN A 263 23.10 -4.05 -5.38
C ASN A 263 21.76 -4.77 -5.56
N LYS A 264 20.66 -4.13 -5.18
CA LYS A 264 19.31 -4.66 -5.42
C LYS A 264 18.99 -4.76 -6.91
N ILE A 265 19.27 -3.70 -7.71
CA ILE A 265 19.04 -3.70 -9.15
C ILE A 265 19.88 -4.79 -9.84
N ARG A 266 21.11 -5.01 -9.38
CA ARG A 266 21.98 -6.07 -9.89
C ARG A 266 21.60 -7.49 -9.44
N GLY A 267 20.60 -7.62 -8.56
CA GLY A 267 20.19 -8.90 -8.00
C GLY A 267 21.19 -9.54 -7.04
N ILE A 268 22.19 -8.78 -6.58
CA ILE A 268 23.25 -9.28 -5.68
C ILE A 268 22.70 -9.40 -4.24
N PHE A 269 21.90 -8.44 -3.81
CA PHE A 269 21.40 -8.40 -2.43
C PHE A 269 19.95 -7.86 -2.38
N LYS A 270 19.06 -8.65 -1.79
CA LYS A 270 17.69 -8.21 -1.54
C LYS A 270 17.63 -7.40 -0.25
N SER A 271 17.52 -6.10 -0.37
CA SER A 271 17.34 -5.21 0.77
C SER A 271 16.31 -4.13 0.48
N VAL A 272 15.60 -3.73 1.52
CA VAL A 272 14.69 -2.59 1.49
C VAL A 272 14.98 -1.72 2.70
N ALA A 273 15.01 -0.41 2.46
CA ALA A 273 15.23 0.58 3.49
C ALA A 273 13.95 1.41 3.69
N VAL A 274 13.58 1.63 4.94
CA VAL A 274 12.43 2.42 5.38
C VAL A 274 12.85 3.41 6.46
N LYS A 275 12.17 4.56 6.50
CA LYS A 275 12.36 5.51 7.59
C LYS A 275 11.64 5.03 8.85
N ALA A 276 12.26 5.26 9.99
CA ALA A 276 11.65 4.99 11.29
C ALA A 276 10.37 5.81 11.48
N PRO A 277 9.30 5.20 12.02
CA PRO A 277 8.08 5.92 12.33
C PRO A 277 8.25 6.86 13.53
N GLY A 278 7.48 7.95 13.57
CA GLY A 278 7.51 8.94 14.65
C GLY A 278 8.74 9.85 14.66
N PHE A 279 8.81 10.71 15.68
CA PHE A 279 9.87 11.68 15.89
C PHE A 279 10.31 11.71 17.37
N GLY A 280 11.56 12.09 17.64
CA GLY A 280 12.09 12.25 19.01
C GLY A 280 11.95 10.98 19.85
N ASP A 281 11.48 11.13 21.09
CA ASP A 281 11.33 10.00 22.03
C ASP A 281 10.27 9.00 21.59
N ARG A 282 9.26 9.45 20.86
CA ARG A 282 8.24 8.57 20.27
C ARG A 282 8.84 7.62 19.24
N ARG A 283 9.75 8.11 18.38
CA ARG A 283 10.48 7.24 17.45
C ARG A 283 11.26 6.16 18.19
N LYS A 284 11.93 6.50 19.29
CA LYS A 284 12.66 5.53 20.12
C LYS A 284 11.73 4.44 20.66
N ALA A 285 10.56 4.84 21.15
CA ALA A 285 9.55 3.89 21.65
C ALA A 285 9.05 2.96 20.53
N MET A 286 8.73 3.50 19.34
CA MET A 286 8.27 2.70 18.21
C MET A 286 9.35 1.77 17.66
N LEU A 287 10.62 2.19 17.62
CA LEU A 287 11.74 1.31 17.28
C LEU A 287 11.90 0.18 18.29
N GLN A 288 11.68 0.46 19.58
CA GLN A 288 11.69 -0.56 20.62
C GLN A 288 10.53 -1.56 20.47
N ASP A 289 9.34 -1.09 20.08
CA ASP A 289 8.19 -1.94 19.80
C ASP A 289 8.46 -2.88 18.62
N ILE A 290 9.08 -2.37 17.55
CA ILE A 290 9.52 -3.18 16.42
C ILE A 290 10.59 -4.21 16.86
N ALA A 291 11.53 -3.81 17.73
CA ALA A 291 12.55 -4.71 18.25
C ALA A 291 11.93 -5.85 19.09
N ILE A 292 10.99 -5.54 19.96
CA ILE A 292 10.25 -6.55 20.75
C ILE A 292 9.50 -7.52 19.83
N LEU A 293 8.79 -6.99 18.82
CA LEU A 293 8.04 -7.80 17.87
C LEU A 293 8.94 -8.76 17.07
N THR A 294 10.10 -8.26 16.62
CA THR A 294 10.97 -9.02 15.72
C THR A 294 12.07 -9.83 16.47
N GLY A 295 12.17 -9.67 17.78
CA GLY A 295 13.19 -10.31 18.61
C GLY A 295 14.59 -9.72 18.39
N GLY A 296 14.69 -8.49 17.87
CA GLY A 296 15.95 -7.79 17.62
C GLY A 296 16.29 -6.77 18.71
N GLN A 297 17.32 -5.97 18.42
CA GLN A 297 17.78 -4.88 19.28
C GLN A 297 17.84 -3.58 18.49
N VAL A 298 17.52 -2.47 19.15
CA VAL A 298 17.68 -1.14 18.56
C VAL A 298 19.17 -0.76 18.66
N ILE A 299 19.81 -0.57 17.52
CA ILE A 299 21.18 -0.09 17.42
C ILE A 299 21.18 1.42 17.62
N ALA A 300 21.72 1.86 18.74
CA ALA A 300 21.81 3.28 19.09
C ALA A 300 23.13 3.57 19.79
N GLU A 301 23.83 4.62 19.36
CA GLU A 301 25.09 5.05 19.96
C GLU A 301 24.93 5.48 21.43
N GLU A 302 23.75 5.99 21.78
CA GLU A 302 23.42 6.41 23.15
C GLU A 302 23.51 5.26 24.18
N VAL A 303 23.24 4.01 23.71
CA VAL A 303 23.38 2.80 24.56
C VAL A 303 24.67 2.03 24.29
N GLY A 304 25.62 2.64 23.57
CA GLY A 304 26.93 2.06 23.27
C GLY A 304 26.94 1.04 22.11
N LEU A 305 25.86 0.88 21.40
CA LEU A 305 25.76 -0.03 20.24
C LEU A 305 26.07 0.74 18.95
N LYS A 306 27.17 0.36 18.30
CA LYS A 306 27.58 0.94 17.02
C LYS A 306 27.19 0.04 15.86
N LEU A 307 26.80 0.65 14.73
CA LEU A 307 26.41 -0.06 13.53
C LEU A 307 27.51 -0.98 12.98
N GLU A 308 28.76 -0.52 13.04
CA GLU A 308 29.95 -1.27 12.60
C GLU A 308 30.17 -2.58 13.37
N SER A 309 29.75 -2.63 14.64
CA SER A 309 29.92 -3.79 15.53
C SER A 309 28.66 -4.65 15.63
N THR A 310 27.66 -4.42 14.79
CA THR A 310 26.41 -5.18 14.81
C THR A 310 26.61 -6.63 14.36
N GLU A 311 26.01 -7.56 15.08
CA GLU A 311 26.03 -8.99 14.78
C GLU A 311 24.65 -9.51 14.37
N LEU A 312 24.60 -10.66 13.68
CA LEU A 312 23.33 -11.28 13.24
C LEU A 312 22.38 -11.55 14.41
N ALA A 313 22.90 -11.87 15.59
CA ALA A 313 22.10 -12.10 16.79
C ALA A 313 21.39 -10.86 17.33
N MET A 314 21.81 -9.67 16.92
CA MET A 314 21.19 -8.39 17.29
C MET A 314 20.06 -7.99 16.31
N LEU A 315 20.01 -8.65 15.15
CA LEU A 315 18.97 -8.39 14.15
C LEU A 315 17.67 -9.08 14.55
N GLY A 316 16.57 -8.35 14.37
CA GLY A 316 15.25 -8.96 14.39
C GLY A 316 15.02 -9.88 13.19
N ARG A 317 13.95 -10.66 13.23
CA ARG A 317 13.50 -11.53 12.14
C ARG A 317 12.01 -11.38 11.94
N ALA A 318 11.58 -11.49 10.68
CA ALA A 318 10.18 -11.50 10.33
C ALA A 318 9.93 -12.53 9.21
N ARG A 319 8.84 -13.27 9.30
CA ARG A 319 8.45 -14.23 8.25
C ARG A 319 8.18 -13.51 6.94
N LYS A 320 7.47 -12.38 7.00
CA LYS A 320 7.16 -11.58 5.82
C LYS A 320 7.14 -10.10 6.17
N VAL A 321 7.63 -9.27 5.27
CA VAL A 321 7.48 -7.82 5.34
C VAL A 321 6.94 -7.33 4.02
N VAL A 322 5.88 -6.54 4.07
CA VAL A 322 5.28 -5.88 2.91
C VAL A 322 5.44 -4.38 3.06
N ILE A 323 6.10 -3.75 2.11
CA ILE A 323 6.39 -2.32 2.12
C ILE A 323 5.80 -1.69 0.87
N THR A 324 4.88 -0.76 1.05
CA THR A 324 4.34 0.10 -0.01
C THR A 324 5.10 1.43 -0.05
N LYS A 325 4.65 2.37 -0.85
CA LYS A 325 5.21 3.72 -0.89
C LYS A 325 5.06 4.45 0.45
N ASP A 326 3.98 4.20 1.18
CA ASP A 326 3.58 4.99 2.34
C ASP A 326 3.54 4.19 3.66
N GLU A 327 3.53 2.86 3.58
CA GLU A 327 3.35 1.97 4.74
C GLU A 327 4.32 0.79 4.74
N THR A 328 4.63 0.30 5.93
CA THR A 328 5.36 -0.96 6.15
C THR A 328 4.57 -1.85 7.10
N THR A 329 4.40 -3.09 6.68
CA THR A 329 3.74 -4.12 7.47
C THR A 329 4.70 -5.27 7.75
N ILE A 330 4.96 -5.55 9.00
CA ILE A 330 5.74 -6.69 9.49
C ILE A 330 4.78 -7.77 9.93
N VAL A 331 4.92 -8.97 9.36
CA VAL A 331 4.08 -10.14 9.65
C VAL A 331 4.92 -11.17 10.35
N GLU A 332 4.45 -11.67 11.49
CA GLU A 332 5.06 -12.75 12.23
C GLU A 332 6.54 -12.50 12.53
N GLY A 333 6.77 -11.62 13.51
CA GLY A 333 8.10 -11.38 14.07
C GLY A 333 8.54 -12.55 14.94
N ALA A 334 9.87 -12.73 15.07
CA ALA A 334 10.46 -13.78 15.92
C ALA A 334 10.62 -13.37 17.40
N GLY A 335 9.87 -12.34 17.85
CA GLY A 335 9.89 -11.88 19.23
C GLY A 335 9.25 -12.88 20.20
N ASP A 336 9.57 -12.71 21.47
CA ASP A 336 8.97 -13.50 22.55
C ASP A 336 7.51 -13.10 22.75
N GLY A 337 6.57 -14.06 22.63
CA GLY A 337 5.15 -13.81 22.74
C GLY A 337 4.70 -13.26 24.10
N GLU A 338 5.40 -13.57 25.21
CA GLU A 338 5.09 -12.99 26.52
C GLU A 338 5.51 -11.53 26.61
N GLN A 339 6.68 -11.18 26.05
CA GLN A 339 7.14 -9.78 25.99
C GLN A 339 6.22 -8.94 25.09
N ILE A 340 5.79 -9.48 23.95
CA ILE A 340 4.83 -8.82 23.04
C ILE A 340 3.51 -8.57 23.76
N LYS A 341 2.94 -9.57 24.44
CA LYS A 341 1.70 -9.41 25.22
C LYS A 341 1.82 -8.37 26.32
N GLY A 342 2.92 -8.40 27.07
CA GLY A 342 3.19 -7.42 28.13
C GLY A 342 3.27 -5.99 27.57
N ARG A 343 3.89 -5.81 26.40
CA ARG A 343 3.97 -4.50 25.73
C ARG A 343 2.61 -4.03 25.22
N VAL A 344 1.82 -4.90 24.61
CA VAL A 344 0.45 -4.60 24.18
C VAL A 344 -0.42 -4.13 25.35
N GLU A 345 -0.36 -4.82 26.50
CA GLU A 345 -1.11 -4.39 27.67
C GLU A 345 -0.63 -3.04 28.24
N GLN A 346 0.65 -2.76 28.14
CA GLN A 346 1.19 -1.45 28.52
C GLN A 346 0.64 -0.36 27.60
N ILE A 347 0.70 -0.55 26.27
CA ILE A 347 0.18 0.41 25.28
C ILE A 347 -1.33 0.63 25.51
N ARG A 348 -2.11 -0.42 25.75
CA ARG A 348 -3.55 -0.28 26.04
C ARG A 348 -3.82 0.57 27.28
N ARG A 349 -2.98 0.44 28.32
CA ARG A 349 -3.09 1.31 29.51
C ARG A 349 -2.70 2.75 29.21
N GLU A 350 -1.71 2.98 28.37
CA GLU A 350 -1.33 4.32 27.90
C GLU A 350 -2.47 4.96 27.11
N ILE A 351 -3.10 4.23 26.19
CA ILE A 351 -4.29 4.68 25.43
C ILE A 351 -5.42 5.08 26.38
N ALA A 352 -5.71 4.24 27.38
CA ALA A 352 -6.79 4.51 28.33
C ALA A 352 -6.53 5.74 29.25
N ASN A 353 -5.29 6.15 29.41
CA ASN A 353 -4.89 7.23 30.30
C ASN A 353 -4.49 8.53 29.58
N THR A 354 -4.47 8.57 28.25
CA THR A 354 -4.09 9.76 27.49
C THR A 354 -5.32 10.53 27.01
N ASP A 355 -5.29 11.87 27.18
CA ASP A 355 -6.34 12.79 26.69
C ASP A 355 -5.91 13.50 25.39
N SER A 356 -4.77 13.13 24.82
CA SER A 356 -4.21 13.76 23.63
C SER A 356 -4.60 13.01 22.36
N ASP A 357 -5.40 13.62 21.49
CA ASP A 357 -5.77 13.07 20.18
C ASP A 357 -4.54 12.78 19.29
N TYR A 358 -3.49 13.58 19.44
CA TYR A 358 -2.24 13.38 18.72
C TYR A 358 -1.50 12.12 19.21
N ASP A 359 -1.43 11.91 20.53
CA ASP A 359 -0.82 10.71 21.10
C ASP A 359 -1.64 9.46 20.76
N LEU A 360 -2.96 9.53 20.79
CA LEU A 360 -3.87 8.44 20.39
C LEU A 360 -3.60 8.01 18.95
N SER A 361 -3.45 8.94 18.02
CA SER A 361 -3.18 8.61 16.60
C SER A 361 -1.86 7.87 16.39
N LEU A 362 -0.84 8.18 17.21
CA LEU A 362 0.48 7.55 17.13
C LEU A 362 0.56 6.22 17.89
N ILE A 363 -0.21 6.07 18.97
CA ILE A 363 -0.26 4.83 19.75
C ILE A 363 -0.96 3.72 18.96
N HIS A 364 -1.99 4.04 18.19
CA HIS A 364 -2.64 3.09 17.28
C HIS A 364 -1.68 2.48 16.24
N ILE A 365 -0.66 3.22 15.83
CA ILE A 365 0.39 2.71 14.93
C ILE A 365 1.29 1.68 15.64
N SER A 366 1.50 1.84 16.95
CA SER A 366 2.40 0.99 17.75
C SER A 366 1.72 -0.26 18.32
N GLU A 367 0.41 -0.40 18.23
CA GLU A 367 -0.27 -1.61 18.72
C GLU A 367 0.04 -2.79 17.79
N PRO A 368 0.69 -3.87 18.29
CA PRO A 368 0.93 -5.04 17.46
C PRO A 368 -0.39 -5.67 17.07
N THR A 369 -0.68 -5.64 15.79
CA THR A 369 -1.92 -6.19 15.23
C THR A 369 -1.84 -7.70 15.21
N ARG A 370 -2.78 -8.38 15.88
CA ARG A 370 -3.03 -9.80 15.63
C ARG A 370 -3.65 -9.92 14.25
N ARG A 371 -3.07 -10.77 13.42
CA ARG A 371 -3.56 -11.01 12.06
C ARG A 371 -4.36 -12.28 11.97
N SER A 372 -5.29 -12.23 11.09
CA SER A 372 -6.06 -13.37 10.60
C SER A 372 -5.85 -13.58 9.12
#